data_f22165d8a954517143ef1ef6fc0d7d10
#
_entry.id   f22165d8a954517143ef1ef6fc0d7d10
#
_cell.length_a   1.000
_cell.length_b   1.000
_cell.length_c   1.000
_cell.angle_alpha   90.00
_cell.angle_beta   90.00
_cell.angle_gamma   90.00
#
_symmetry.space_group_name_H-M   'P 1'
#
loop_
_entity.id
_entity.type
_entity.pdbx_description
1 polymer ?
#
loop_
_entity_poly.entity_id
_entity_poly.type
_entity_poly.pdbx_seq_one_letter_code
_entity_poly.pdbx_strand_id
1 'polypeptide(L)'
;VRRCGIIAFAVLVICASTASAENLLAGADIGYGEYLSGECVTCHSQTGVDKGIPSINGLDAEVFASVMHAYKTGDMEHPVMQMVAGRLDDEQIASLAVYFSKLPGSN
;
A
#
# COMPACT_ATOMS: atom_id res chain seq x y z
N VAL A 1 38.65 58.47 -2.62
CA VAL A 1 37.42 57.86 -3.18
C VAL A 1 37.36 56.43 -2.68
N ARG A 2 36.51 56.21 -1.68
CA ARG A 2 36.31 54.88 -1.13
C ARG A 2 35.23 54.18 -1.99
N ARG A 3 35.64 53.14 -2.69
CA ARG A 3 34.70 52.23 -3.33
C ARG A 3 34.20 51.21 -2.34
N CYS A 4 32.97 51.36 -1.86
CA CYS A 4 32.26 50.33 -1.14
C CYS A 4 31.87 49.23 -2.11
N GLY A 5 32.58 48.10 -2.05
CA GLY A 5 32.15 46.89 -2.75
C GLY A 5 30.97 46.26 -2.00
N ILE A 6 29.81 46.30 -2.63
CA ILE A 6 28.65 45.56 -2.11
C ILE A 6 28.83 44.11 -2.50
N ILE A 7 29.20 43.27 -1.52
CA ILE A 7 29.21 41.82 -1.69
C ILE A 7 27.74 41.36 -1.58
N ALA A 8 27.14 41.08 -2.70
CA ALA A 8 25.83 40.47 -2.74
C ALA A 8 25.97 38.99 -2.36
N PHE A 9 25.58 38.66 -1.14
CA PHE A 9 25.38 37.26 -0.73
C PHE A 9 24.12 36.72 -1.42
N ALA A 10 24.31 35.93 -2.45
CA ALA A 10 23.21 35.14 -3.02
C ALA A 10 22.86 34.02 -2.05
N VAL A 11 21.77 34.19 -1.33
CA VAL A 11 21.20 33.10 -0.50
C VAL A 11 20.54 32.13 -1.45
N LEU A 12 21.22 31.00 -1.68
CA LEU A 12 20.66 29.88 -2.42
C LEU A 12 19.62 29.19 -1.54
N VAL A 13 18.35 29.50 -1.73
CA VAL A 13 17.24 28.79 -1.08
C VAL A 13 17.12 27.42 -1.75
N ILE A 14 17.70 26.40 -1.12
CA ILE A 14 17.49 25.03 -1.50
C ILE A 14 16.07 24.65 -1.07
N CYS A 15 15.12 24.68 -1.98
CA CYS A 15 13.80 24.07 -1.78
C CYS A 15 14.01 22.55 -1.69
N ALA A 16 14.12 22.03 -0.47
CA ALA A 16 14.03 20.61 -0.22
C ALA A 16 12.56 20.22 -0.49
N SER A 17 12.32 19.63 -1.67
CA SER A 17 11.04 18.97 -1.94
C SER A 17 10.98 17.76 -1.02
N THR A 18 10.23 17.87 0.07
CA THR A 18 9.84 16.70 0.86
C THR A 18 8.84 15.92 0.00
N ALA A 19 9.32 14.85 -0.63
CA ALA A 19 8.43 13.86 -1.21
C ALA A 19 7.61 13.28 -0.06
N SER A 20 6.32 13.63 0.03
CA SER A 20 5.40 12.98 0.95
C SER A 20 5.32 11.53 0.56
N ALA A 21 5.66 10.62 1.49
CA ALA A 21 5.37 9.21 1.29
C ALA A 21 3.89 9.08 1.00
N GLU A 22 3.55 8.47 -0.14
CA GLU A 22 2.16 8.27 -0.54
C GLU A 22 1.47 7.43 0.52
N ASN A 23 0.34 7.91 1.05
CA ASN A 23 -0.41 7.18 2.07
C ASN A 23 -1.20 6.05 1.40
N LEU A 24 -0.67 4.84 1.48
CA LEU A 24 -1.27 3.63 0.88
C LEU A 24 -2.63 3.28 1.47
N LEU A 25 -2.99 3.83 2.62
CA LEU A 25 -4.26 3.58 3.29
C LEU A 25 -5.25 4.75 3.16
N ALA A 26 -4.95 5.74 2.32
CA ALA A 26 -5.84 6.87 2.08
C ALA A 26 -7.20 6.40 1.55
N GLY A 27 -8.29 6.91 2.14
CA GLY A 27 -9.64 6.57 1.75
C GLY A 27 -10.12 5.19 2.20
N ALA A 28 -9.36 4.49 3.06
CA ALA A 28 -9.75 3.17 3.56
C ALA A 28 -11.07 3.21 4.32
N ASP A 29 -11.97 2.30 3.98
CA ASP A 29 -13.22 2.04 4.67
C ASP A 29 -13.32 0.56 5.05
N ILE A 30 -13.41 0.28 6.35
CA ILE A 30 -13.38 -1.09 6.86
C ILE A 30 -14.60 -1.90 6.43
N GLY A 31 -15.78 -1.27 6.36
CA GLY A 31 -17.01 -1.93 5.91
C GLY A 31 -16.96 -2.28 4.43
N TYR A 32 -16.36 -1.41 3.63
CA TYR A 32 -16.12 -1.69 2.22
C TYR A 32 -15.10 -2.80 2.03
N GLY A 33 -14.03 -2.81 2.84
CA GLY A 33 -13.06 -3.90 2.88
C GLY A 33 -13.71 -5.26 3.23
N GLU A 34 -14.61 -5.27 4.21
CA GLU A 34 -15.38 -6.47 4.56
C GLU A 34 -16.20 -6.98 3.36
N TYR A 35 -16.91 -6.08 2.70
CA TYR A 35 -17.70 -6.42 1.51
C TYR A 35 -16.81 -7.03 0.39
N LEU A 36 -15.66 -6.42 0.13
CA LEU A 36 -14.75 -6.88 -0.91
C LEU A 36 -14.04 -8.20 -0.56
N SER A 37 -13.87 -8.48 0.73
CA SER A 37 -13.07 -9.61 1.22
C SER A 37 -13.57 -10.98 0.78
N GLY A 38 -14.86 -11.09 0.41
CA GLY A 38 -15.46 -12.34 -0.03
C GLY A 38 -14.72 -13.02 -1.18
N GLU A 39 -14.17 -12.25 -2.11
CA GLU A 39 -13.37 -12.81 -3.21
C GLU A 39 -12.00 -13.30 -2.75
N CYS A 40 -11.42 -12.68 -1.74
CA CYS A 40 -10.10 -13.05 -1.21
C CYS A 40 -10.15 -14.37 -0.45
N VAL A 41 -11.15 -14.54 0.42
CA VAL A 41 -11.27 -15.73 1.28
C VAL A 41 -11.64 -16.99 0.53
N THR A 42 -12.06 -16.89 -0.71
CA THR A 42 -12.28 -18.06 -1.59
C THR A 42 -10.98 -18.86 -1.77
N CYS A 43 -9.85 -18.19 -1.88
CA CYS A 43 -8.53 -18.82 -2.00
C CYS A 43 -7.70 -18.70 -0.72
N HIS A 44 -7.74 -17.55 -0.06
CA HIS A 44 -6.99 -17.25 1.18
C HIS A 44 -7.75 -17.66 2.44
N SER A 45 -8.34 -18.85 2.42
CA SER A 45 -9.00 -19.43 3.59
C SER A 45 -8.03 -20.33 4.39
N GLN A 46 -8.45 -20.75 5.57
CA GLN A 46 -7.71 -21.73 6.38
C GLN A 46 -7.38 -23.02 5.59
N THR A 47 -8.29 -23.46 4.73
CA THR A 47 -8.09 -24.65 3.87
C THR A 47 -7.11 -24.40 2.73
N GLY A 48 -6.90 -23.16 2.33
CA GLY A 48 -5.93 -22.77 1.29
C GLY A 48 -4.48 -22.98 1.71
N VAL A 49 -4.20 -22.96 3.02
CA VAL A 49 -2.86 -23.18 3.58
C VAL A 49 -2.29 -24.54 3.17
N ASP A 50 -3.12 -25.58 3.11
CA ASP A 50 -2.72 -26.92 2.67
C ASP A 50 -2.26 -26.96 1.21
N LYS A 51 -2.64 -25.96 0.42
CA LYS A 51 -2.27 -25.79 -1.00
C LYS A 51 -1.19 -24.75 -1.20
N GLY A 52 -0.55 -24.28 -0.13
CA GLY A 52 0.47 -23.23 -0.19
C GLY A 52 -0.08 -21.82 -0.38
N ILE A 53 -1.39 -21.62 -0.20
CA ILE A 53 -2.02 -20.29 -0.26
C ILE A 53 -2.03 -19.72 1.17
N PRO A 54 -1.27 -18.63 1.45
CA PRO A 54 -1.14 -18.14 2.82
C PRO A 54 -2.43 -17.50 3.34
N SER A 55 -2.62 -17.58 4.67
CA SER A 55 -3.62 -16.75 5.33
C SER A 55 -3.19 -15.29 5.29
N ILE A 56 -4.14 -14.40 5.05
CA ILE A 56 -3.92 -12.95 5.00
C ILE A 56 -4.53 -12.21 6.19
N ASN A 57 -5.13 -12.94 7.11
CA ASN A 57 -5.70 -12.38 8.33
C ASN A 57 -4.60 -11.87 9.26
N GLY A 58 -4.79 -10.69 9.82
CA GLY A 58 -3.88 -10.09 10.78
C GLY A 58 -2.60 -9.52 10.19
N LEU A 59 -2.48 -9.45 8.86
CA LEU A 59 -1.36 -8.77 8.21
C LEU A 59 -1.40 -7.27 8.51
N ASP A 60 -0.22 -6.68 8.69
CA ASP A 60 -0.10 -5.23 8.76
C ASP A 60 -0.70 -4.58 7.52
N ALA A 61 -1.52 -3.54 7.72
CA ALA A 61 -2.27 -2.93 6.64
C ALA A 61 -1.38 -2.29 5.57
N GLU A 62 -0.30 -1.64 5.96
CA GLU A 62 0.63 -1.02 5.00
C GLU A 62 1.39 -2.08 4.22
N VAL A 63 1.79 -3.17 4.86
CA VAL A 63 2.42 -4.31 4.20
C VAL A 63 1.46 -4.94 3.20
N PHE A 64 0.21 -5.17 3.58
CA PHE A 64 -0.82 -5.70 2.67
C PHE A 64 -0.98 -4.80 1.45
N ALA A 65 -1.16 -3.50 1.66
CA ALA A 65 -1.32 -2.55 0.56
C ALA A 65 -0.09 -2.51 -0.35
N SER A 66 1.11 -2.48 0.21
CA SER A 66 2.37 -2.50 -0.56
C SER A 66 2.50 -3.73 -1.43
N VAL A 67 2.18 -4.91 -0.91
CA VAL A 67 2.23 -6.17 -1.65
C VAL A 67 1.20 -6.18 -2.78
N MET A 68 -0.02 -5.72 -2.52
CA MET A 68 -1.06 -5.63 -3.55
C MET A 68 -0.67 -4.67 -4.68
N HIS A 69 -0.08 -3.52 -4.35
CA HIS A 69 0.45 -2.60 -5.36
C HIS A 69 1.60 -3.21 -6.15
N ALA A 70 2.47 -3.98 -5.51
CA ALA A 70 3.57 -4.67 -6.19
C ALA A 70 3.06 -5.72 -7.20
N TYR A 71 2.01 -6.45 -6.88
CA TYR A 71 1.34 -7.32 -7.85
C TYR A 71 0.69 -6.52 -8.99
N LYS A 72 0.02 -5.42 -8.66
CA LYS A 72 -0.66 -4.56 -9.63
C LYS A 72 0.30 -3.96 -10.66
N THR A 73 1.49 -3.55 -10.22
CA THR A 73 2.53 -2.96 -11.08
C THR A 73 3.41 -3.99 -11.79
N GLY A 74 3.35 -5.24 -11.37
CA GLY A 74 4.20 -6.30 -11.89
C GLY A 74 5.56 -6.42 -11.20
N ASP A 75 5.82 -5.66 -10.13
CA ASP A 75 7.05 -5.77 -9.34
C ASP A 75 7.14 -7.10 -8.57
N MET A 76 5.99 -7.70 -8.28
CA MET A 76 5.88 -9.08 -7.80
C MET A 76 5.18 -9.93 -8.85
N GLU A 77 5.77 -11.08 -9.17
CA GLU A 77 5.21 -12.01 -10.14
C GLU A 77 4.38 -13.11 -9.46
N HIS A 78 3.10 -13.11 -9.75
CA HIS A 78 2.19 -14.21 -9.48
C HIS A 78 0.95 -13.99 -10.36
N PRO A 79 0.73 -14.79 -11.40
CA PRO A 79 -0.30 -14.51 -12.40
C PRO A 79 -1.70 -14.30 -11.83
N VAL A 80 -2.11 -15.11 -10.86
CA VAL A 80 -3.43 -14.97 -10.23
C VAL A 80 -3.52 -13.69 -9.41
N MET A 81 -2.52 -13.40 -8.56
CA MET A 81 -2.54 -12.20 -7.73
C MET A 81 -2.38 -10.91 -8.55
N GLN A 82 -1.61 -10.94 -9.63
CA GLN A 82 -1.52 -9.81 -10.56
C GLN A 82 -2.87 -9.52 -11.21
N MET A 83 -3.62 -10.56 -11.59
CA MET A 83 -4.96 -10.40 -12.14
C MET A 83 -5.94 -9.84 -11.10
N VAL A 84 -5.91 -10.34 -9.88
CA VAL A 84 -6.78 -9.86 -8.78
C VAL A 84 -6.45 -8.41 -8.44
N ALA A 85 -5.19 -8.10 -8.18
CA ALA A 85 -4.75 -6.75 -7.82
C ALA A 85 -4.99 -5.74 -8.95
N GLY A 86 -4.83 -6.16 -10.19
CA GLY A 86 -5.05 -5.31 -11.38
C GLY A 86 -6.47 -4.80 -11.54
N ARG A 87 -7.45 -5.48 -10.94
CA ARG A 87 -8.88 -5.08 -10.96
C ARG A 87 -9.28 -4.16 -9.81
N LEU A 88 -8.40 -3.99 -8.82
CA LEU A 88 -8.68 -3.16 -7.65
C LEU A 88 -8.09 -1.76 -7.84
N ASP A 89 -8.84 -0.74 -7.42
CA ASP A 89 -8.31 0.60 -7.29
C ASP A 89 -7.63 0.81 -5.92
N ASP A 90 -7.04 1.97 -5.74
CA ASP A 90 -6.25 2.27 -4.53
C ASP A 90 -7.12 2.29 -3.26
N GLU A 91 -8.35 2.80 -3.35
CA GLU A 91 -9.30 2.81 -2.23
C GLU A 91 -9.74 1.40 -1.85
N GLN A 92 -9.97 0.54 -2.83
CA GLN A 92 -10.32 -0.86 -2.62
C GLN A 92 -9.17 -1.63 -1.95
N ILE A 93 -7.94 -1.42 -2.42
CA ILE A 93 -6.75 -2.02 -1.79
C ILE A 93 -6.59 -1.53 -0.35
N ALA A 94 -6.73 -0.22 -0.12
CA ALA A 94 -6.64 0.36 1.22
C ALA A 94 -7.71 -0.19 2.16
N SER A 95 -8.94 -0.31 1.69
CA SER A 95 -10.07 -0.85 2.46
C SER A 95 -9.88 -2.31 2.84
N LEU A 96 -9.46 -3.15 1.90
CA LEU A 96 -9.09 -4.55 2.15
C LEU A 96 -7.94 -4.66 3.16
N ALA A 97 -6.91 -3.82 3.01
CA ALA A 97 -5.75 -3.81 3.90
C ALA A 97 -6.15 -3.54 5.35
N VAL A 98 -6.97 -2.53 5.58
CA VAL A 98 -7.45 -2.17 6.93
C VAL A 98 -8.37 -3.25 7.49
N TYR A 99 -9.27 -3.81 6.67
CA TYR A 99 -10.15 -4.89 7.10
C TYR A 99 -9.38 -6.12 7.56
N PHE A 100 -8.50 -6.66 6.72
CA PHE A 100 -7.74 -7.87 7.06
C PHE A 100 -6.81 -7.66 8.24
N SER A 101 -6.27 -6.46 8.43
CA SER A 101 -5.39 -6.14 9.56
C SER A 101 -6.10 -6.26 10.92
N LYS A 102 -7.42 -6.13 10.96
CA LYS A 102 -8.24 -6.24 12.17
C LYS A 102 -8.65 -7.65 12.52
N LEU A 103 -8.50 -8.59 11.59
CA LEU A 103 -8.84 -9.98 11.84
C LEU A 103 -7.73 -10.69 12.63
N PRO A 104 -8.10 -11.66 13.50
CA PRO A 104 -7.10 -12.46 14.19
C PRO A 104 -6.19 -13.18 13.20
N GLY A 105 -4.87 -13.07 13.39
CA GLY A 105 -3.92 -13.82 12.60
C GLY A 105 -4.08 -15.33 12.85
N SER A 106 -3.87 -16.13 11.82
CA SER A 106 -3.76 -17.58 11.97
C SER A 106 -2.37 -17.91 12.48
N ASN A 107 -2.30 -18.49 13.66
CA ASN A 107 -1.09 -19.06 14.20
C ASN A 107 -0.89 -20.47 13.65
#